data_2460ddc4b1d9b136adc5eb509e8d8ca1
#
_entry.id   2460ddc4b1d9b136adc5eb509e8d8ca1
#
_cell.length_a   1.000
_cell.length_b   1.000
_cell.length_c   1.000
_cell.angle_alpha   90.00
_cell.angle_beta   90.00
_cell.angle_gamma   90.00
#
_symmetry.space_group_name_H-M   'P 1'
#
loop_
_entity.id
_entity.type
_entity.pdbx_description
1 polymer ?
#
loop_
_entity_poly.entity_id
_entity_poly.type
_entity_poly.pdbx_seq_one_letter_code
_entity_poly.pdbx_strand_id
1 'polypeptide(L)'
;MCIRDRHYIAERRPHWGELHYRDHIRKAQAGGEPFKRGTGTTETGPLYPLMTLPLCELTAPVIEAWAAKEAQTRPTSARLAWRCLKVFLGWCAEQTKYAQLMPAKNQAKTKKARESLGKAGVKSDSLQREQLPAWFTAVRDIQNPVISAYIQTLLLTGARPGEVIAMRWADINTQWRGINIKDKVEGERVVPLTAYVQHLLAGLPKRNEWVFSSASSKAGHITEPNHPHSNACKVAGLAGLTLHGLRRSFKSLTEWLE
;
A
#
# COMPACT_ATOMS: atom_id res chain seq x y z
N MET A 1 -12.28 21.85 2.95
CA MET A 1 -10.98 22.06 2.28
C MET A 1 -10.85 23.52 1.90
N CYS A 2 -9.79 24.17 2.31
CA CYS A 2 -9.53 25.61 2.09
C CYS A 2 -9.15 25.87 0.62
N ILE A 3 -9.26 27.12 0.15
CA ILE A 3 -8.95 27.51 -1.25
C ILE A 3 -7.51 27.16 -1.63
N ARG A 4 -6.55 27.33 -0.71
CA ARG A 4 -5.13 26.99 -0.91
C ARG A 4 -4.90 25.48 -1.11
N ASP A 5 -5.64 24.64 -0.37
CA ASP A 5 -5.52 23.19 -0.47
C ASP A 5 -6.05 22.70 -1.80
N ARG A 6 -7.15 23.30 -2.28
CA ARG A 6 -7.70 23.03 -3.61
C ARG A 6 -6.73 23.43 -4.72
N HIS A 7 -6.08 24.59 -4.59
CA HIS A 7 -5.06 25.04 -5.54
C HIS A 7 -3.87 24.10 -5.59
N TYR A 8 -3.31 23.72 -4.43
CA TYR A 8 -2.24 22.75 -4.34
C TYR A 8 -2.59 21.40 -4.99
N ILE A 9 -3.77 20.87 -4.68
CA ILE A 9 -4.23 19.61 -5.24
C ILE A 9 -4.44 19.71 -6.74
N ALA A 10 -5.06 20.77 -7.24
CA ALA A 10 -5.30 20.98 -8.66
C ALA A 10 -3.99 21.05 -9.47
N GLU A 11 -2.99 21.79 -8.98
CA GLU A 11 -1.68 21.91 -9.62
C GLU A 11 -0.89 20.62 -9.59
N ARG A 12 -0.91 19.90 -8.46
CA ARG A 12 -0.09 18.69 -8.28
C ARG A 12 -0.75 17.41 -8.78
N ARG A 13 -2.06 17.39 -8.98
CA ARG A 13 -2.83 16.20 -9.41
C ARG A 13 -2.29 15.53 -10.67
N PRO A 14 -1.86 16.24 -11.75
CA PRO A 14 -1.31 15.60 -12.94
C PRO A 14 -0.04 14.80 -12.70
N HIS A 15 0.71 15.10 -11.62
CA HIS A 15 1.96 14.45 -11.28
C HIS A 15 1.78 13.30 -10.27
N TRP A 16 0.54 13.03 -9.83
CA TRP A 16 0.26 12.04 -8.79
C TRP A 16 -0.43 10.81 -9.34
N GLY A 17 0.02 9.63 -8.87
CA GLY A 17 -0.79 8.42 -9.01
C GLY A 17 -2.06 8.50 -8.14
N GLU A 18 -3.09 7.72 -8.50
CA GLU A 18 -4.40 7.73 -7.85
C GLU A 18 -4.35 7.48 -6.32
N LEU A 19 -3.48 6.57 -5.87
CA LEU A 19 -3.32 6.29 -4.43
C LEU A 19 -2.79 7.51 -3.68
N HIS A 20 -1.80 8.19 -4.22
CA HIS A 20 -1.21 9.39 -3.62
C HIS A 20 -2.22 10.54 -3.54
N TYR A 21 -2.98 10.75 -4.60
CA TYR A 21 -4.09 11.71 -4.61
C TYR A 21 -5.13 11.40 -3.53
N ARG A 22 -5.58 10.14 -3.44
CA ARG A 22 -6.55 9.72 -2.41
C ARG A 22 -6.02 9.90 -1.00
N ASP A 23 -4.73 9.68 -0.78
CA ASP A 23 -4.11 9.91 0.52
C ASP A 23 -4.18 11.39 0.92
N HIS A 24 -3.86 12.31 0.02
CA HIS A 24 -4.00 13.75 0.29
C HIS A 24 -5.44 14.12 0.67
N ILE A 25 -6.43 13.69 -0.12
CA ILE A 25 -7.84 13.96 0.16
C ILE A 25 -8.26 13.39 1.51
N ARG A 26 -7.98 12.11 1.77
CA ARG A 26 -8.37 11.43 3.02
C ARG A 26 -7.70 12.00 4.25
N LYS A 27 -6.45 12.46 4.13
CA LYS A 27 -5.75 13.05 5.29
C LYS A 27 -6.28 14.45 5.63
N ALA A 28 -6.88 15.15 4.69
CA ALA A 28 -7.40 16.51 4.87
C ALA A 28 -8.94 16.60 4.98
N GLN A 29 -9.68 15.48 4.86
CA GLN A 29 -11.15 15.47 4.88
C GLN A 29 -11.72 15.86 6.24
N ALA A 30 -12.90 16.50 6.24
CA ALA A 30 -13.64 16.85 7.45
C ALA A 30 -14.20 15.62 8.19
N GLY A 31 -14.51 14.56 7.44
CA GLY A 31 -15.26 13.41 7.97
C GLY A 31 -16.76 13.66 8.03
N GLY A 32 -17.50 12.71 8.62
CA GLY A 32 -18.97 12.82 8.78
C GLY A 32 -19.76 12.33 7.57
N GLU A 33 -19.13 12.05 6.44
CA GLU A 33 -19.82 11.51 5.25
C GLU A 33 -20.19 10.04 5.45
N PRO A 34 -21.40 9.61 5.07
CA PRO A 34 -21.80 8.21 5.15
C PRO A 34 -20.84 7.29 4.39
N PHE A 35 -20.62 6.09 4.91
CA PHE A 35 -19.87 5.08 4.15
C PHE A 35 -20.61 4.69 2.87
N LYS A 36 -19.88 4.44 1.81
CA LYS A 36 -20.45 3.92 0.55
C LYS A 36 -21.03 2.50 0.70
N ARG A 37 -20.60 1.75 1.70
CA ARG A 37 -21.09 0.40 2.04
C ARG A 37 -21.04 0.23 3.56
N GLY A 38 -22.10 -0.40 4.10
CA GLY A 38 -22.24 -0.59 5.56
C GLY A 38 -22.82 0.63 6.25
N THR A 39 -22.86 0.59 7.58
CA THR A 39 -23.37 1.65 8.47
C THR A 39 -22.20 2.45 9.06
N GLY A 40 -22.40 3.74 9.27
CA GLY A 40 -21.41 4.65 9.87
C GLY A 40 -20.97 5.78 8.96
N THR A 41 -20.07 6.61 9.46
CA THR A 41 -19.55 7.79 8.76
C THR A 41 -18.03 7.78 8.72
N THR A 42 -17.49 8.52 7.77
CA THR A 42 -16.04 8.67 7.61
C THR A 42 -15.45 9.46 8.79
N GLU A 43 -14.28 9.05 9.25
CA GLU A 43 -13.55 9.78 10.29
C GLU A 43 -12.91 11.05 9.74
N THR A 44 -12.76 12.04 10.61
CA THR A 44 -11.98 13.25 10.33
C THR A 44 -10.53 12.89 10.00
N GLY A 45 -10.04 13.42 8.90
CA GLY A 45 -8.64 13.25 8.49
C GLY A 45 -7.68 13.91 9.48
N PRO A 46 -6.48 13.31 9.72
CA PRO A 46 -5.55 13.83 10.71
C PRO A 46 -5.06 15.26 10.45
N LEU A 47 -5.03 15.72 9.19
CA LEU A 47 -4.64 17.09 8.85
C LEU A 47 -5.78 18.10 8.97
N TYR A 48 -7.03 17.65 9.05
CA TYR A 48 -8.17 18.57 9.04
C TYR A 48 -8.06 19.69 10.09
N PRO A 49 -7.66 19.43 11.35
CA PRO A 49 -7.50 20.49 12.34
C PRO A 49 -6.47 21.56 11.95
N LEU A 50 -5.43 21.19 11.21
CA LEU A 50 -4.42 22.11 10.70
C LEU A 50 -4.88 22.85 9.44
N MET A 51 -5.76 22.22 8.65
CA MET A 51 -6.28 22.81 7.40
C MET A 51 -7.28 23.96 7.65
N THR A 52 -7.83 24.05 8.85
CA THR A 52 -8.72 25.16 9.26
C THR A 52 -7.95 26.41 9.69
N LEU A 53 -6.66 26.28 9.99
CA LEU A 53 -5.81 27.38 10.45
C LEU A 53 -5.25 28.21 9.28
N PRO A 54 -5.05 29.53 9.46
CA PRO A 54 -4.23 30.34 8.54
C PRO A 54 -2.80 29.81 8.42
N LEU A 55 -2.13 30.08 7.29
CA LEU A 55 -0.75 29.60 7.06
C LEU A 55 0.25 30.16 8.11
N CYS A 56 0.08 31.41 8.50
CA CYS A 56 0.92 32.05 9.53
C CYS A 56 0.79 31.42 10.92
N GLU A 57 -0.32 30.73 11.19
CA GLU A 57 -0.56 30.03 12.47
C GLU A 57 -0.03 28.59 12.45
N LEU A 58 0.37 28.04 11.30
CA LEU A 58 0.98 26.72 11.20
C LEU A 58 2.45 26.77 11.69
N THR A 59 2.63 27.17 12.93
CA THR A 59 3.94 27.29 13.58
C THR A 59 4.47 25.95 14.08
N ALA A 60 5.76 25.87 14.38
CA ALA A 60 6.38 24.65 14.89
C ALA A 60 5.68 24.11 16.14
N PRO A 61 5.38 24.91 17.17
CA PRO A 61 4.66 24.43 18.37
C PRO A 61 3.29 23.81 18.05
N VAL A 62 2.51 24.42 17.14
CA VAL A 62 1.19 23.93 16.73
C VAL A 62 1.31 22.57 16.05
N ILE A 63 2.27 22.44 15.12
CA ILE A 63 2.49 21.17 14.39
C ILE A 63 3.05 20.09 15.34
N GLU A 64 3.90 20.43 16.28
CA GLU A 64 4.45 19.48 17.27
C GLU A 64 3.36 18.97 18.22
N ALA A 65 2.49 19.86 18.71
CA ALA A 65 1.34 19.47 19.54
C ALA A 65 0.38 18.56 18.77
N TRP A 66 0.08 18.90 17.49
CA TRP A 66 -0.69 18.06 16.60
C TRP A 66 -0.05 16.69 16.41
N ALA A 67 1.26 16.63 16.13
CA ALA A 67 1.99 15.39 15.90
C ALA A 67 1.95 14.48 17.14
N ALA A 68 2.15 15.03 18.33
CA ALA A 68 2.09 14.30 19.59
C ALA A 68 0.69 13.71 19.84
N LYS A 69 -0.37 14.48 19.62
CA LYS A 69 -1.77 14.04 19.75
C LYS A 69 -2.11 12.91 18.77
N GLU A 70 -1.83 13.11 17.49
CA GLU A 70 -2.16 12.14 16.43
C GLU A 70 -1.35 10.85 16.55
N ALA A 71 -0.13 10.91 17.07
CA ALA A 71 0.71 9.74 17.29
C ALA A 71 0.14 8.77 18.33
N GLN A 72 -0.62 9.27 19.31
CA GLN A 72 -1.23 8.44 20.35
C GLN A 72 -2.38 7.60 19.82
N THR A 73 -3.19 8.15 18.91
CA THR A 73 -4.43 7.50 18.44
C THR A 73 -4.24 6.73 17.14
N ARG A 74 -3.50 7.30 16.18
CA ARG A 74 -3.36 6.75 14.81
C ARG A 74 -1.96 6.97 14.23
N PRO A 75 -0.91 6.40 14.82
CA PRO A 75 0.49 6.71 14.52
C PRO A 75 0.89 6.51 13.05
N THR A 76 0.37 5.46 12.40
CA THR A 76 0.66 5.20 10.97
C THR A 76 0.03 6.26 10.06
N SER A 77 -1.21 6.64 10.34
CA SER A 77 -1.93 7.68 9.60
C SER A 77 -1.30 9.05 9.82
N ALA A 78 -0.88 9.35 11.07
CA ALA A 78 -0.20 10.59 11.44
C ALA A 78 1.14 10.75 10.72
N ARG A 79 1.95 9.71 10.62
CA ARG A 79 3.22 9.73 9.87
C ARG A 79 3.02 10.02 8.38
N LEU A 80 1.99 9.45 7.76
CA LEU A 80 1.66 9.75 6.36
C LEU A 80 1.16 11.19 6.22
N ALA A 81 0.26 11.61 7.08
CA ALA A 81 -0.27 12.98 7.12
C ALA A 81 0.86 14.02 7.28
N TRP A 82 1.81 13.76 8.18
CA TRP A 82 2.98 14.62 8.35
C TRP A 82 3.85 14.72 7.10
N ARG A 83 4.02 13.62 6.34
CA ARG A 83 4.71 13.68 5.04
C ARG A 83 3.96 14.55 4.04
N CYS A 84 2.64 14.41 3.95
CA CYS A 84 1.80 15.26 3.10
C CYS A 84 1.91 16.74 3.52
N LEU A 85 1.84 17.04 4.82
CA LEU A 85 1.98 18.39 5.35
C LEU A 85 3.34 19.02 5.00
N LYS A 86 4.43 18.28 5.15
CA LYS A 86 5.78 18.78 4.79
C LYS A 86 5.88 19.18 3.33
N VAL A 87 5.33 18.35 2.44
CA VAL A 87 5.35 18.63 0.99
C VAL A 87 4.44 19.82 0.66
N PHE A 88 3.26 19.88 1.27
CA PHE A 88 2.34 21.00 1.12
C PHE A 88 2.95 22.34 1.56
N LEU A 89 3.55 22.39 2.75
CA LEU A 89 4.20 23.62 3.24
C LEU A 89 5.44 23.99 2.40
N GLY A 90 6.17 23.01 1.86
CA GLY A 90 7.24 23.26 0.90
C GLY A 90 6.72 23.93 -0.37
N TRP A 91 5.67 23.39 -0.96
CA TRP A 91 5.02 23.97 -2.13
C TRP A 91 4.49 25.40 -1.83
N CYS A 92 3.86 25.64 -0.68
CA CYS A 92 3.41 26.97 -0.30
C CYS A 92 4.55 27.99 -0.25
N ALA A 93 5.72 27.60 0.22
CA ALA A 93 6.91 28.46 0.29
C ALA A 93 7.47 28.82 -1.10
N GLU A 94 7.25 27.98 -2.11
CA GLU A 94 7.66 28.21 -3.49
C GLU A 94 6.67 29.10 -4.28
N GLN A 95 5.43 29.24 -3.77
CA GLN A 95 4.39 30.05 -4.43
C GLN A 95 4.43 31.51 -3.97
N THR A 96 4.65 32.45 -4.89
CA THR A 96 4.70 33.89 -4.59
C THR A 96 3.51 34.38 -3.75
N LYS A 97 2.32 33.84 -4.04
CA LYS A 97 1.07 34.16 -3.34
C LYS A 97 1.07 33.76 -1.87
N TYR A 98 1.75 32.65 -1.52
CA TYR A 98 1.71 32.06 -0.18
C TYR A 98 3.02 32.26 0.59
N ALA A 99 4.14 32.49 -0.09
CA ALA A 99 5.46 32.62 0.50
C ALA A 99 5.52 33.72 1.59
N GLN A 100 4.86 34.85 1.35
CA GLN A 100 4.79 35.98 2.30
C GLN A 100 4.00 35.66 3.57
N LEU A 101 3.11 34.64 3.52
CA LEU A 101 2.28 34.18 4.64
C LEU A 101 2.94 33.06 5.43
N MET A 102 4.11 32.63 5.00
CA MET A 102 4.82 31.48 5.56
C MET A 102 6.01 31.93 6.41
N PRO A 103 6.29 31.26 7.52
CA PRO A 103 7.59 31.36 8.19
C PRO A 103 8.73 30.97 7.24
N ALA A 104 9.89 31.61 7.40
CA ALA A 104 11.07 31.40 6.52
C ALA A 104 11.53 29.94 6.42
N LYS A 105 11.24 29.10 7.43
CA LYS A 105 11.57 27.68 7.42
C LYS A 105 10.28 26.85 7.43
N ASN A 106 10.30 25.68 6.79
CA ASN A 106 9.18 24.74 6.83
C ASN A 106 8.99 24.19 8.26
N GLN A 107 7.95 24.66 8.91
CA GLN A 107 7.63 24.40 10.33
C GLN A 107 7.30 22.94 10.63
N ALA A 108 6.99 22.12 9.63
CA ALA A 108 6.78 20.68 9.80
C ALA A 108 8.09 19.87 9.84
N LYS A 109 9.26 20.47 9.57
CA LYS A 109 10.56 19.78 9.56
C LYS A 109 11.28 19.77 10.91
N THR A 110 10.57 19.96 12.02
CA THR A 110 11.19 19.96 13.36
C THR A 110 11.59 18.55 13.81
N LYS A 111 12.65 18.47 14.62
CA LYS A 111 13.12 17.22 15.22
C LYS A 111 12.03 16.66 16.16
N LYS A 112 11.40 17.51 16.97
CA LYS A 112 10.39 17.14 17.96
C LYS A 112 9.14 16.53 17.31
N ALA A 113 8.61 17.11 16.20
CA ALA A 113 7.50 16.51 15.45
C ALA A 113 7.84 15.11 14.92
N ARG A 114 9.06 14.93 14.41
CA ARG A 114 9.54 13.63 13.92
C ARG A 114 9.67 12.60 15.05
N GLU A 115 10.18 13.00 16.20
CA GLU A 115 10.35 12.14 17.38
C GLU A 115 9.00 11.73 17.97
N SER A 116 8.04 12.66 18.09
CA SER A 116 6.67 12.36 18.55
C SER A 116 5.96 11.33 17.66
N LEU A 117 6.14 11.42 16.35
CA LEU A 117 5.54 10.47 15.41
C LEU A 117 6.23 9.09 15.39
N GLY A 118 7.47 9.02 15.87
CA GLY A 118 8.26 7.81 15.93
C GLY A 118 8.54 7.16 14.57
N LYS A 119 9.20 6.00 14.62
CA LYS A 119 9.47 5.17 13.43
C LYS A 119 8.32 4.19 13.17
N ALA A 120 8.12 3.82 11.91
CA ALA A 120 7.23 2.72 11.58
C ALA A 120 7.83 1.40 12.11
N GLY A 121 7.00 0.56 12.74
CA GLY A 121 7.42 -0.79 13.09
C GLY A 121 7.76 -1.60 11.85
N VAL A 122 8.81 -2.38 11.93
CA VAL A 122 9.16 -3.37 10.90
C VAL A 122 8.37 -4.64 11.19
N LYS A 123 7.60 -5.11 10.22
CA LYS A 123 6.92 -6.40 10.32
C LYS A 123 7.90 -7.52 10.00
N SER A 124 7.92 -8.56 10.83
CA SER A 124 8.75 -9.75 10.70
C SER A 124 7.93 -11.01 10.36
N ASP A 125 6.67 -10.83 9.93
CA ASP A 125 5.80 -11.94 9.56
C ASP A 125 6.38 -12.65 8.33
N SER A 126 6.88 -13.87 8.51
CA SER A 126 7.38 -14.76 7.48
C SER A 126 7.11 -16.21 7.84
N LEU A 127 6.95 -17.08 6.83
CA LEU A 127 6.82 -18.52 6.99
C LEU A 127 8.17 -19.13 7.31
N GLN A 128 8.15 -20.09 8.23
CA GLN A 128 9.24 -21.02 8.45
C GLN A 128 9.02 -22.29 7.61
N ARG A 129 10.08 -23.04 7.34
CA ARG A 129 10.03 -24.23 6.50
C ARG A 129 9.02 -25.27 6.99
N GLU A 130 8.94 -25.46 8.29
CA GLU A 130 8.06 -26.41 8.97
C GLU A 130 6.58 -26.05 8.83
N GLN A 131 6.29 -24.78 8.58
CA GLN A 131 4.93 -24.25 8.42
C GLN A 131 4.37 -24.41 7.00
N LEU A 132 5.24 -24.66 6.01
CA LEU A 132 4.85 -24.74 4.60
C LEU A 132 3.77 -25.79 4.33
N PRO A 133 3.83 -27.03 4.86
CA PRO A 133 2.80 -28.03 4.58
C PRO A 133 1.40 -27.58 5.01
N ALA A 134 1.26 -27.06 6.22
CA ALA A 134 -0.02 -26.56 6.74
C ALA A 134 -0.53 -25.36 5.94
N TRP A 135 0.37 -24.43 5.59
CA TRP A 135 0.03 -23.27 4.79
C TRP A 135 -0.44 -23.65 3.37
N PHE A 136 0.28 -24.54 2.66
CA PHE A 136 -0.10 -25.00 1.33
C PHE A 136 -1.44 -25.73 1.33
N THR A 137 -1.71 -26.58 2.34
CA THR A 137 -3.01 -27.24 2.49
C THR A 137 -4.12 -26.21 2.60
N ALA A 138 -4.03 -25.28 3.53
CA ALA A 138 -5.06 -24.27 3.73
C ALA A 138 -5.25 -23.31 2.54
N VAL A 139 -4.18 -22.97 1.80
CA VAL A 139 -4.27 -22.11 0.63
C VAL A 139 -4.89 -22.84 -0.57
N ARG A 140 -4.62 -24.13 -0.75
CA ARG A 140 -5.24 -24.97 -1.79
C ARG A 140 -6.73 -25.15 -1.59
N ASP A 141 -7.19 -25.18 -0.34
CA ASP A 141 -8.61 -25.30 0.02
C ASP A 141 -9.42 -24.00 -0.23
N ILE A 142 -8.77 -22.91 -0.62
CA ILE A 142 -9.49 -21.69 -1.01
C ILE A 142 -10.36 -21.98 -2.24
N GLN A 143 -11.70 -21.82 -2.09
CA GLN A 143 -12.70 -22.14 -3.11
C GLN A 143 -12.46 -21.47 -4.48
N ASN A 144 -11.90 -20.27 -4.49
CA ASN A 144 -11.58 -19.56 -5.72
C ASN A 144 -10.17 -19.95 -6.20
N PRO A 145 -10.04 -20.73 -7.31
CA PRO A 145 -8.76 -21.21 -7.77
C PRO A 145 -7.82 -20.08 -8.23
N VAL A 146 -8.37 -18.97 -8.72
CA VAL A 146 -7.56 -17.80 -9.13
C VAL A 146 -6.89 -17.16 -7.90
N ILE A 147 -7.61 -17.06 -6.78
CA ILE A 147 -7.07 -16.53 -5.52
C ILE A 147 -6.03 -17.49 -4.94
N SER A 148 -6.33 -18.79 -4.91
CA SER A 148 -5.38 -19.81 -4.45
C SER A 148 -4.08 -19.77 -5.25
N ALA A 149 -4.16 -19.76 -6.57
CA ALA A 149 -3.01 -19.70 -7.46
C ALA A 149 -2.21 -18.40 -7.28
N TYR A 150 -2.90 -17.25 -7.13
CA TYR A 150 -2.25 -15.97 -6.88
C TYR A 150 -1.41 -15.98 -5.59
N ILE A 151 -1.96 -16.48 -4.50
CA ILE A 151 -1.27 -16.54 -3.20
C ILE A 151 -0.05 -17.46 -3.25
N GLN A 152 -0.17 -18.62 -3.91
CA GLN A 152 0.95 -19.54 -4.11
C GLN A 152 2.04 -18.93 -5.02
N THR A 153 1.64 -18.25 -6.09
CA THR A 153 2.58 -17.54 -6.99
C THR A 153 3.35 -16.44 -6.24
N LEU A 154 2.71 -15.71 -5.33
CA LEU A 154 3.39 -14.72 -4.49
C LEU A 154 4.53 -15.33 -3.68
N LEU A 155 4.27 -16.45 -3.00
CA LEU A 155 5.31 -17.13 -2.22
C LEU A 155 6.43 -17.64 -3.11
N LEU A 156 6.10 -18.25 -4.26
CA LEU A 156 7.06 -18.96 -5.11
C LEU A 156 7.87 -18.05 -6.04
N THR A 157 7.47 -16.80 -6.22
CA THR A 157 8.20 -15.80 -7.02
C THR A 157 8.86 -14.72 -6.20
N GLY A 158 8.47 -14.55 -4.94
CA GLY A 158 8.91 -13.45 -4.11
C GLY A 158 8.56 -12.05 -4.65
N ALA A 159 7.67 -11.97 -5.65
CA ALA A 159 7.24 -10.70 -6.23
C ALA A 159 6.35 -9.90 -5.28
N ARG A 160 6.18 -8.59 -5.54
CA ARG A 160 5.26 -7.76 -4.75
C ARG A 160 3.80 -8.11 -5.08
N PRO A 161 2.86 -8.02 -4.12
CA PRO A 161 1.45 -8.34 -4.37
C PRO A 161 0.86 -7.65 -5.60
N GLY A 162 1.10 -6.35 -5.76
CA GLY A 162 0.63 -5.60 -6.91
C GLY A 162 1.27 -5.99 -8.24
N GLU A 163 2.52 -6.45 -8.24
CA GLU A 163 3.21 -6.94 -9.44
C GLU A 163 2.56 -8.25 -9.93
N VAL A 164 2.27 -9.17 -9.01
CA VAL A 164 1.61 -10.43 -9.37
C VAL A 164 0.17 -10.21 -9.83
N ILE A 165 -0.59 -9.31 -9.19
CA ILE A 165 -1.95 -8.95 -9.65
C ILE A 165 -1.92 -8.41 -11.09
N ALA A 166 -0.95 -7.58 -11.41
CA ALA A 166 -0.80 -6.94 -12.72
C ALA A 166 -0.16 -7.84 -13.79
N MET A 167 0.11 -9.12 -13.49
CA MET A 167 0.69 -10.08 -14.44
C MET A 167 -0.27 -10.38 -15.58
N ARG A 168 0.25 -10.32 -16.81
CA ARG A 168 -0.48 -10.68 -18.04
C ARG A 168 -0.01 -12.00 -18.60
N TRP A 169 -0.83 -12.65 -19.38
CA TRP A 169 -0.43 -13.87 -20.07
C TRP A 169 0.78 -13.65 -21.00
N ALA A 170 0.89 -12.46 -21.59
CA ALA A 170 2.03 -12.07 -22.44
C ALA A 170 3.36 -11.94 -21.65
N ASP A 171 3.31 -11.79 -20.32
CA ASP A 171 4.51 -11.69 -19.49
C ASP A 171 5.11 -13.08 -19.15
N ILE A 172 4.41 -14.18 -19.53
CA ILE A 172 4.83 -15.56 -19.26
C ILE A 172 5.49 -16.14 -20.49
N ASN A 173 6.78 -16.44 -20.39
CA ASN A 173 7.53 -17.13 -21.42
C ASN A 173 7.79 -18.58 -21.00
N THR A 174 7.01 -19.50 -21.59
CA THR A 174 7.14 -20.94 -21.29
C THR A 174 8.37 -21.57 -21.95
N GLN A 175 8.83 -21.05 -23.09
CA GLN A 175 10.00 -21.55 -23.80
C GLN A 175 11.28 -21.28 -22.99
N TRP A 176 11.44 -20.07 -22.48
CA TRP A 176 12.60 -19.66 -21.68
C TRP A 176 12.37 -19.80 -20.17
N ARG A 177 11.23 -20.38 -19.78
CA ARG A 177 10.83 -20.59 -18.37
C ARG A 177 11.01 -19.33 -17.51
N GLY A 178 10.51 -18.21 -18.01
CA GLY A 178 10.61 -16.91 -17.33
C GLY A 178 9.26 -16.20 -17.21
N ILE A 179 9.13 -15.43 -16.14
CA ILE A 179 8.02 -14.49 -15.94
C ILE A 179 8.61 -13.09 -15.92
N ASN A 180 8.18 -12.22 -16.83
CA ASN A 180 8.59 -10.83 -16.85
C ASN A 180 7.76 -10.03 -15.83
N ILE A 181 8.38 -9.57 -14.76
CA ILE A 181 7.75 -8.76 -13.69
C ILE A 181 8.11 -7.30 -13.91
N LYS A 182 7.07 -6.46 -14.11
CA LYS A 182 7.22 -5.02 -14.29
C LYS A 182 7.23 -4.32 -12.93
N ASP A 183 8.35 -3.67 -12.60
CA ASP A 183 8.52 -2.84 -11.42
C ASP A 183 8.45 -1.34 -11.79
N LYS A 184 7.75 -0.55 -10.98
CA LYS A 184 7.60 0.89 -11.22
C LYS A 184 8.89 1.70 -11.01
N VAL A 185 9.84 1.15 -10.28
CA VAL A 185 11.07 1.84 -9.84
C VAL A 185 12.31 1.25 -10.53
N GLU A 186 12.39 -0.09 -10.60
CA GLU A 186 13.56 -0.84 -11.09
C GLU A 186 13.41 -1.28 -12.57
N GLY A 187 12.26 -0.97 -13.21
CA GLY A 187 11.96 -1.38 -14.58
C GLY A 187 11.41 -2.79 -14.66
N GLU A 188 11.99 -3.64 -15.52
CA GLU A 188 11.55 -5.01 -15.72
C GLU A 188 12.61 -5.99 -15.20
N ARG A 189 12.15 -7.09 -14.60
CA ARG A 189 13.01 -8.21 -14.21
C ARG A 189 12.38 -9.54 -14.58
N VAL A 190 13.18 -10.51 -14.93
CA VAL A 190 12.74 -11.88 -15.21
C VAL A 190 12.88 -12.72 -13.94
N VAL A 191 11.80 -13.39 -13.55
CA VAL A 191 11.76 -14.36 -12.46
C VAL A 191 11.59 -15.76 -13.06
N PRO A 192 12.29 -16.79 -12.56
CA PRO A 192 12.16 -18.15 -13.07
C PRO A 192 10.70 -18.67 -12.96
N LEU A 193 10.19 -19.22 -14.06
CA LEU A 193 8.93 -19.95 -14.10
C LEU A 193 9.21 -21.42 -13.74
N THR A 194 9.02 -21.76 -12.47
CA THR A 194 9.17 -23.15 -12.03
C THR A 194 8.08 -24.05 -12.63
N ALA A 195 8.33 -25.35 -12.78
CA ALA A 195 7.36 -26.31 -13.29
C ALA A 195 6.05 -26.29 -12.49
N TYR A 196 6.13 -26.14 -11.17
CA TYR A 196 4.96 -26.05 -10.31
C TYR A 196 4.13 -24.78 -10.60
N VAL A 197 4.77 -23.61 -10.70
CA VAL A 197 4.06 -22.35 -11.03
C VAL A 197 3.47 -22.44 -12.42
N GLN A 198 4.19 -22.99 -13.41
CA GLN A 198 3.67 -23.19 -14.75
C GLN A 198 2.40 -24.07 -14.75
N HIS A 199 2.42 -25.20 -14.04
CA HIS A 199 1.25 -26.08 -13.89
C HIS A 199 0.08 -25.35 -13.22
N LEU A 200 0.35 -24.62 -12.16
CA LEU A 200 -0.64 -23.82 -11.41
C LEU A 200 -1.34 -22.78 -12.30
N LEU A 201 -0.55 -22.07 -13.12
CA LEU A 201 -1.08 -21.04 -14.01
C LEU A 201 -1.82 -21.64 -15.23
N ALA A 202 -1.36 -22.79 -15.74
CA ALA A 202 -2.02 -23.49 -16.85
C ALA A 202 -3.46 -23.92 -16.52
N GLY A 203 -3.76 -24.19 -15.25
CA GLY A 203 -5.12 -24.51 -14.76
C GLY A 203 -6.07 -23.32 -14.63
N LEU A 204 -5.60 -22.09 -14.84
CA LEU A 204 -6.42 -20.90 -14.67
C LEU A 204 -7.25 -20.55 -15.93
N PRO A 205 -8.46 -20.02 -15.76
CA PRO A 205 -9.30 -19.62 -16.88
C PRO A 205 -8.74 -18.36 -17.56
N LYS A 206 -8.46 -18.45 -18.85
CA LYS A 206 -8.01 -17.32 -19.70
C LYS A 206 -9.20 -16.47 -20.14
N ARG A 207 -9.78 -15.67 -19.23
CA ARG A 207 -10.95 -14.83 -19.52
C ARG A 207 -10.60 -13.53 -20.26
N ASN A 208 -9.42 -13.02 -20.03
CA ASN A 208 -8.91 -11.76 -20.59
C ASN A 208 -7.36 -11.78 -20.58
N GLU A 209 -6.75 -10.61 -20.75
CA GLU A 209 -5.28 -10.48 -20.76
C GLU A 209 -4.60 -10.78 -19.41
N TRP A 210 -5.32 -10.70 -18.30
CA TRP A 210 -4.78 -10.88 -16.96
C TRP A 210 -4.72 -12.36 -16.55
N VAL A 211 -3.60 -12.78 -15.97
CA VAL A 211 -3.43 -14.14 -15.44
C VAL A 211 -4.41 -14.37 -14.28
N PHE A 212 -4.50 -13.42 -13.36
CA PHE A 212 -5.40 -13.50 -12.21
C PHE A 212 -6.69 -12.71 -12.46
N SER A 213 -7.43 -13.17 -13.46
CA SER A 213 -8.66 -12.52 -13.93
C SER A 213 -9.81 -12.61 -12.93
N SER A 214 -10.69 -11.60 -12.95
CA SER A 214 -11.93 -11.57 -12.17
C SER A 214 -13.09 -11.05 -13.00
N ALA A 215 -14.18 -11.83 -13.09
CA ALA A 215 -15.39 -11.43 -13.80
C ALA A 215 -16.17 -10.32 -13.08
N SER A 216 -16.03 -10.20 -11.76
CA SER A 216 -16.74 -9.21 -10.94
C SER A 216 -16.01 -7.89 -10.78
N SER A 217 -14.73 -7.82 -11.17
CA SER A 217 -13.91 -6.62 -11.05
C SER A 217 -13.96 -5.78 -12.33
N LYS A 218 -14.26 -4.47 -12.20
CA LYS A 218 -14.17 -3.53 -13.33
C LYS A 218 -12.77 -3.44 -13.95
N ALA A 219 -11.73 -3.77 -13.20
CA ALA A 219 -10.34 -3.81 -13.67
C ALA A 219 -10.00 -5.09 -14.45
N GLY A 220 -10.92 -6.08 -14.52
CA GLY A 220 -10.71 -7.35 -15.20
C GLY A 220 -9.84 -8.35 -14.43
N HIS A 221 -9.20 -7.96 -13.35
CA HIS A 221 -8.36 -8.81 -12.49
C HIS A 221 -8.83 -8.78 -11.03
N ILE A 222 -8.36 -9.71 -10.20
CA ILE A 222 -8.66 -9.72 -8.77
C ILE A 222 -8.09 -8.47 -8.07
N THR A 223 -8.67 -8.09 -6.95
CA THR A 223 -8.05 -7.18 -5.98
C THR A 223 -7.24 -7.98 -4.98
N GLU A 224 -6.37 -7.34 -4.20
CA GLU A 224 -5.57 -8.04 -3.17
C GLU A 224 -6.45 -8.87 -2.24
N PRO A 225 -6.33 -10.21 -2.26
CA PRO A 225 -7.21 -11.10 -1.51
C PRO A 225 -6.77 -11.25 -0.05
N ASN A 226 -6.68 -10.13 0.67
CA ASN A 226 -6.24 -10.12 2.07
C ASN A 226 -7.13 -10.98 2.98
N HIS A 227 -8.46 -10.94 2.79
CA HIS A 227 -9.39 -11.68 3.62
C HIS A 227 -9.32 -13.21 3.39
N PRO A 228 -9.38 -13.74 2.15
CA PRO A 228 -9.15 -15.17 1.89
C PRO A 228 -7.83 -15.68 2.42
N HIS A 229 -6.73 -14.91 2.21
CA HIS A 229 -5.42 -15.26 2.73
C HIS A 229 -5.39 -15.31 4.26
N SER A 230 -5.94 -14.28 4.93
CA SER A 230 -6.02 -14.24 6.39
C SER A 230 -6.81 -15.43 6.97
N ASN A 231 -7.88 -15.84 6.31
CA ASN A 231 -8.66 -17.00 6.73
C ASN A 231 -7.88 -18.31 6.58
N ALA A 232 -7.21 -18.51 5.44
CA ALA A 232 -6.34 -19.67 5.23
C ALA A 232 -5.21 -19.71 6.28
N CYS A 233 -4.58 -18.57 6.57
CA CYS A 233 -3.56 -18.48 7.62
C CYS A 233 -4.11 -18.82 9.02
N LYS A 234 -5.33 -18.42 9.35
CA LYS A 234 -5.97 -18.80 10.62
C LYS A 234 -6.18 -20.31 10.71
N VAL A 235 -6.67 -20.94 9.64
CA VAL A 235 -6.84 -22.41 9.57
C VAL A 235 -5.50 -23.14 9.73
N ALA A 236 -4.44 -22.60 9.14
CA ALA A 236 -3.09 -23.16 9.26
C ALA A 236 -2.37 -22.82 10.59
N GLY A 237 -3.01 -22.11 11.54
CA GLY A 237 -2.37 -21.68 12.78
C GLY A 237 -1.34 -20.55 12.62
N LEU A 238 -1.37 -19.81 11.52
CA LEU A 238 -0.40 -18.79 11.11
C LEU A 238 -0.99 -17.37 11.13
N ALA A 239 -1.78 -17.07 12.16
CA ALA A 239 -2.42 -15.75 12.27
C ALA A 239 -1.38 -14.62 12.24
N GLY A 240 -1.68 -13.58 11.48
CA GLY A 240 -0.80 -12.40 11.35
C GLY A 240 0.09 -12.39 10.11
N LEU A 241 0.27 -13.50 9.41
CA LEU A 241 0.98 -13.53 8.14
C LEU A 241 0.22 -12.71 7.08
N THR A 242 0.92 -11.79 6.43
CA THR A 242 0.35 -10.92 5.39
C THR A 242 0.78 -11.34 3.99
N LEU A 243 0.11 -10.84 2.93
CA LEU A 243 0.57 -11.05 1.55
C LEU A 243 2.00 -10.53 1.34
N HIS A 244 2.38 -9.42 1.95
CA HIS A 244 3.77 -8.95 1.94
C HIS A 244 4.70 -9.84 2.78
N GLY A 245 4.17 -10.54 3.78
CA GLY A 245 4.87 -11.58 4.54
C GLY A 245 5.33 -12.73 3.65
N LEU A 246 4.55 -13.11 2.63
CA LEU A 246 4.95 -14.15 1.66
C LEU A 246 6.21 -13.78 0.89
N ARG A 247 6.38 -12.51 0.50
CA ARG A 247 7.63 -12.05 -0.12
C ARG A 247 8.81 -12.10 0.86
N ARG A 248 8.59 -11.79 2.15
CA ARG A 248 9.63 -11.97 3.19
C ARG A 248 9.97 -13.44 3.38
N SER A 249 8.93 -14.31 3.36
CA SER A 249 9.10 -15.75 3.45
C SER A 249 9.93 -16.30 2.30
N PHE A 250 9.68 -15.85 1.06
CA PHE A 250 10.52 -16.23 -0.09
C PHE A 250 11.99 -15.95 0.18
N LYS A 251 12.32 -14.75 0.63
CA LYS A 251 13.71 -14.38 0.94
C LYS A 251 14.30 -15.30 2.00
N SER A 252 13.64 -15.47 3.15
CA SER A 252 14.15 -16.31 4.25
C SER A 252 14.25 -17.78 3.86
N LEU A 253 13.33 -18.29 3.02
CA LEU A 253 13.35 -19.69 2.58
C LEU A 253 14.40 -19.98 1.50
N THR A 254 14.85 -18.97 0.76
CA THR A 254 15.87 -19.10 -0.29
C THR A 254 17.30 -18.83 0.20
N GLU A 255 17.48 -18.21 1.35
CA GLU A 255 18.80 -18.00 1.98
C GLU A 255 19.57 -19.31 2.26
N TRP A 256 18.89 -20.48 2.18
CA TRP A 256 19.46 -21.81 2.36
C TRP A 256 19.91 -22.47 1.03
N LEU A 257 19.77 -21.78 -0.08
CA LEU A 257 20.09 -22.30 -1.43
C LEU A 257 21.44 -21.78 -1.96
N GLU A 258 22.18 -21.03 -1.14
CA GLU A 258 23.53 -20.57 -1.45
C GLU A 258 24.64 -21.55 -1.02
#